data_de39da4a981c69a949099d73f447fc42
#
_entry.id   de39da4a981c69a949099d73f447fc42
#
_cell.length_a   1.000
_cell.length_b   1.000
_cell.length_c   1.000
_cell.angle_alpha   90.00
_cell.angle_beta   90.00
_cell.angle_gamma   90.00
#
_symmetry.space_group_name_H-M   'P 1'
#
loop_
_entity.id
_entity.type
_entity.pdbx_description
1 polymer ?
#
loop_
_entity_poly.entity_id
_entity_poly.type
_entity_poly.pdbx_seq_one_letter_code
_entity_poly.pdbx_strand_id
1 'polypeptide(L)'
;MILEAVMLNIRSGQRDAFEAAFRQASPLIAGSAGYLSHELQHSIETPDRYLRLVHWQTLEAHTVGFRGSPAYQEWKALLHHFYEPAPTVEHFEPFAL
;
A
#
# COMPACT_ATOMS: atom_id res chain seq x y z
N MET A 1 -5.92 11.58 -11.92
CA MET A 1 -5.28 11.01 -10.71
C MET A 1 -6.10 9.84 -10.21
N ILE A 2 -5.44 8.76 -9.84
CA ILE A 2 -6.08 7.54 -9.37
C ILE A 2 -5.68 7.29 -7.92
N LEU A 3 -6.65 6.88 -7.10
CA LEU A 3 -6.41 6.45 -5.72
C LEU A 3 -6.39 4.92 -5.67
N GLU A 4 -5.30 4.37 -5.15
CA GLU A 4 -5.23 2.96 -4.75
C GLU A 4 -5.56 2.87 -3.27
N ALA A 5 -6.53 2.06 -2.90
CA ALA A 5 -6.93 1.86 -1.52
C ALA A 5 -6.89 0.38 -1.15
N VAL A 6 -6.23 0.06 -0.03
CA VAL A 6 -6.05 -1.32 0.41
C VAL A 6 -6.25 -1.38 1.92
N MET A 7 -7.23 -2.18 2.35
CA MET A 7 -7.40 -2.47 3.77
C MET A 7 -6.48 -3.63 4.14
N LEU A 8 -5.62 -3.40 5.14
CA LEU A 8 -4.62 -4.37 5.58
C LEU A 8 -4.99 -4.88 6.96
N ASN A 9 -5.16 -6.19 7.10
CA ASN A 9 -5.34 -6.83 8.40
C ASN A 9 -4.02 -7.52 8.75
N ILE A 10 -3.39 -7.04 9.82
CA ILE A 10 -2.06 -7.48 10.23
C ILE A 10 -2.19 -8.64 11.21
N ARG A 11 -1.33 -9.65 11.06
CA ARG A 11 -1.29 -10.79 11.96
C ARG A 11 -1.12 -10.32 13.40
N SER A 12 -1.83 -10.98 14.32
CA SER A 12 -1.80 -10.64 15.74
C SER A 12 -0.37 -10.59 16.28
N GLY A 13 -0.07 -9.54 17.05
CA GLY A 13 1.24 -9.35 17.65
C GLY A 13 2.33 -8.81 16.71
N GLN A 14 1.99 -8.52 15.45
CA GLN A 14 2.97 -8.12 14.43
C GLN A 14 2.92 -6.62 14.07
N ARG A 15 2.14 -5.80 14.78
CA ARG A 15 1.95 -4.40 14.40
C ARG A 15 3.25 -3.59 14.39
N ASP A 16 4.06 -3.71 15.45
CA ASP A 16 5.30 -2.93 15.53
C ASP A 16 6.28 -3.33 14.41
N ALA A 17 6.39 -4.65 14.15
CA ALA A 17 7.24 -5.14 13.07
C ALA A 17 6.72 -4.70 11.71
N PHE A 18 5.40 -4.70 11.50
CA PHE A 18 4.79 -4.20 10.27
C PHE A 18 5.06 -2.72 10.07
N GLU A 19 4.89 -1.90 11.10
CA GLU A 19 5.10 -0.46 10.99
C GLU A 19 6.55 -0.14 10.66
N ALA A 20 7.50 -0.81 11.28
CA ALA A 20 8.92 -0.67 10.95
C ALA A 20 9.21 -1.08 9.50
N ALA A 21 8.66 -2.21 9.06
CA ALA A 21 8.82 -2.69 7.69
C ALA A 21 8.19 -1.74 6.68
N PHE A 22 7.03 -1.14 7.00
CA PHE A 22 6.37 -0.19 6.11
C PHE A 22 7.19 1.08 5.94
N ARG A 23 7.79 1.59 7.02
CA ARG A 23 8.70 2.73 6.92
C ARG A 23 9.90 2.42 6.04
N GLN A 24 10.45 1.22 6.16
CA GLN A 24 11.57 0.76 5.32
C GLN A 24 11.14 0.61 3.85
N ALA A 25 9.92 0.15 3.60
CA ALA A 25 9.41 -0.10 2.24
C ALA A 25 8.97 1.18 1.52
N SER A 26 8.58 2.23 2.25
CA SER A 26 8.02 3.45 1.67
C SER A 26 8.86 4.08 0.54
N PRO A 27 10.21 4.17 0.64
CA PRO A 27 10.99 4.71 -0.47
C PRO A 27 10.89 3.91 -1.77
N LEU A 28 10.58 2.61 -1.69
CA LEU A 28 10.46 1.77 -2.88
C LEU A 28 9.28 2.19 -3.76
N ILE A 29 8.11 2.42 -3.16
CA ILE A 29 6.94 2.87 -3.92
C ILE A 29 7.07 4.35 -4.31
N ALA A 30 7.65 5.17 -3.44
CA ALA A 30 7.83 6.60 -3.71
C ALA A 30 8.79 6.87 -4.88
N GLY A 31 9.67 5.94 -5.19
CA GLY A 31 10.57 6.06 -6.35
C GLY A 31 9.96 5.62 -7.68
N SER A 32 8.71 5.15 -7.69
CA SER A 32 8.08 4.64 -8.91
C SER A 32 7.57 5.76 -9.81
N ALA A 33 7.74 5.59 -11.13
CA ALA A 33 7.22 6.56 -12.09
C ALA A 33 5.71 6.69 -11.99
N GLY A 34 5.21 7.92 -11.95
CA GLY A 34 3.77 8.19 -11.82
C GLY A 34 3.26 8.17 -10.39
N TYR A 35 4.09 7.86 -9.41
CA TYR A 35 3.73 7.99 -8.01
C TYR A 35 3.56 9.47 -7.63
N LEU A 36 2.53 9.76 -6.83
CA LEU A 36 2.27 11.12 -6.34
C LEU A 36 2.45 11.23 -4.83
N SER A 37 1.78 10.37 -4.07
CA SER A 37 1.85 10.37 -2.61
C SER A 37 1.30 9.07 -2.04
N HIS A 38 1.62 8.78 -0.79
CA HIS A 38 0.97 7.67 -0.07
C HIS A 38 0.87 8.01 1.41
N GLU A 39 -0.05 7.31 2.07
CA GLU A 39 -0.21 7.38 3.52
C GLU A 39 -0.71 6.05 4.06
N LEU A 40 -0.47 5.83 5.34
CA LEU A 40 -0.97 4.68 6.08
C LEU A 40 -1.81 5.19 7.23
N GLN A 41 -3.09 4.79 7.27
CA GLN A 41 -4.01 5.11 8.35
C GLN A 41 -4.16 3.90 9.25
N HIS A 42 -4.18 4.11 10.57
CA HIS A 42 -4.41 3.04 11.54
C HIS A 42 -5.85 3.11 12.02
N SER A 43 -6.56 1.99 11.99
CA SER A 43 -7.95 1.93 12.48
C SER A 43 -8.01 2.19 13.97
N ILE A 44 -8.93 3.07 14.37
CA ILE A 44 -9.19 3.34 15.79
C ILE A 44 -9.95 2.18 16.43
N GLU A 45 -10.95 1.64 15.72
CA GLU A 45 -11.84 0.59 16.23
C GLU A 45 -11.23 -0.80 16.17
N THR A 46 -10.41 -1.08 15.15
CA THR A 46 -9.83 -2.41 14.92
C THR A 46 -8.32 -2.33 14.96
N PRO A 47 -7.68 -2.64 16.11
CA PRO A 47 -6.26 -2.33 16.32
C PRO A 47 -5.27 -2.95 15.34
N ASP A 48 -5.57 -4.11 14.76
CA ASP A 48 -4.68 -4.77 13.80
C ASP A 48 -4.96 -4.38 12.35
N ARG A 49 -5.81 -3.37 12.12
CA ARG A 49 -6.21 -2.95 10.78
C ARG A 49 -5.61 -1.60 10.41
N TYR A 50 -5.10 -1.55 9.17
CA TYR A 50 -4.58 -0.33 8.56
C TYR A 50 -5.25 -0.11 7.22
N LEU A 51 -5.26 1.14 6.76
CA LEU A 51 -5.70 1.51 5.41
C LEU A 51 -4.51 2.16 4.71
N ARG A 52 -4.07 1.56 3.61
CA ARG A 52 -3.01 2.13 2.75
C ARG A 52 -3.65 2.85 1.59
N LEU A 53 -3.26 4.10 1.40
CA LEU A 53 -3.76 4.96 0.33
C LEU A 53 -2.57 5.44 -0.49
N VAL A 54 -2.63 5.23 -1.81
CA VAL A 54 -1.57 5.68 -2.72
C VAL A 54 -2.21 6.44 -3.88
N HIS A 55 -1.70 7.62 -4.16
CA HIS A 55 -2.15 8.39 -5.32
C HIS A 55 -1.16 8.20 -6.48
N TRP A 56 -1.71 7.89 -7.65
CA TRP A 56 -0.97 7.65 -8.90
C TRP A 56 -1.45 8.60 -9.98
N GLN A 57 -0.56 9.00 -10.89
CA GLN A 57 -0.95 9.80 -12.06
C GLN A 57 -1.93 9.04 -12.95
N THR A 58 -1.67 7.74 -13.17
CA THR A 58 -2.50 6.85 -13.99
C THR A 58 -2.64 5.50 -13.32
N LEU A 59 -3.66 4.74 -13.74
CA LEU A 59 -3.84 3.37 -13.27
C LEU A 59 -2.64 2.49 -13.63
N GLU A 60 -2.12 2.64 -14.86
CA GLU A 60 -1.03 1.83 -15.37
C GLU A 60 0.29 2.09 -14.64
N ALA A 61 0.49 3.28 -14.08
CA ALA A 61 1.66 3.57 -13.25
C ALA A 61 1.75 2.58 -12.08
N HIS A 62 0.62 2.18 -11.50
CA HIS A 62 0.57 1.16 -10.46
C HIS A 62 0.56 -0.25 -11.05
N THR A 63 -0.44 -0.57 -11.88
CA THR A 63 -0.74 -1.96 -12.26
C THR A 63 0.31 -2.55 -13.22
N VAL A 64 0.97 -1.72 -14.00
CA VAL A 64 2.03 -2.13 -14.93
C VAL A 64 3.39 -1.66 -14.43
N GLY A 65 3.54 -0.37 -14.18
CA GLY A 65 4.83 0.22 -13.82
C GLY A 65 5.39 -0.32 -12.51
N PHE A 66 4.70 -0.07 -11.40
CA PHE A 66 5.20 -0.50 -10.10
C PHE A 66 5.17 -2.02 -9.96
N ARG A 67 4.05 -2.67 -10.27
CA ARG A 67 3.93 -4.13 -10.13
C ARG A 67 4.90 -4.89 -11.02
N GLY A 68 5.33 -4.33 -12.14
CA GLY A 68 6.31 -4.93 -13.03
C GLY A 68 7.76 -4.59 -12.69
N SER A 69 8.03 -3.84 -11.61
CA SER A 69 9.35 -3.34 -11.28
C SER A 69 10.08 -4.23 -10.27
N PRO A 70 11.44 -4.19 -10.25
CA PRO A 70 12.22 -4.83 -9.19
C PRO A 70 11.88 -4.28 -7.80
N ALA A 71 11.57 -2.99 -7.68
CA ALA A 71 11.18 -2.37 -6.42
C ALA A 71 9.93 -3.02 -5.82
N TYR A 72 8.97 -3.45 -6.65
CA TYR A 72 7.79 -4.15 -6.17
C TYR A 72 8.16 -5.49 -5.52
N GLN A 73 9.12 -6.22 -6.05
CA GLN A 73 9.53 -7.50 -5.47
C GLN A 73 10.11 -7.30 -4.05
N GLU A 74 10.89 -6.24 -3.84
CA GLU A 74 11.38 -5.89 -2.51
C GLU A 74 10.24 -5.43 -1.59
N TRP A 75 9.33 -4.62 -2.09
CA TRP A 75 8.12 -4.17 -1.39
C TRP A 75 7.31 -5.38 -0.90
N LYS A 76 7.06 -6.32 -1.80
CA LYS A 76 6.32 -7.54 -1.51
C LYS A 76 7.02 -8.38 -0.44
N ALA A 77 8.34 -8.56 -0.56
CA ALA A 77 9.12 -9.33 0.40
C ALA A 77 9.09 -8.73 1.80
N LEU A 78 9.08 -7.39 1.90
CA LEU A 78 9.03 -6.70 3.19
C LEU A 78 7.65 -6.76 3.85
N LEU A 79 6.56 -6.79 3.08
CA LEU A 79 5.23 -6.48 3.60
C LEU A 79 4.22 -7.62 3.54
N HIS A 80 4.21 -8.46 2.50
CA HIS A 80 3.08 -9.35 2.24
C HIS A 80 2.89 -10.44 3.31
N HIS A 81 3.95 -10.85 3.99
CA HIS A 81 3.86 -11.89 5.04
C HIS A 81 3.14 -11.41 6.31
N PHE A 82 2.92 -10.10 6.45
CA PHE A 82 2.19 -9.57 7.60
C PHE A 82 0.67 -9.66 7.46
N TYR A 83 0.16 -9.85 6.24
CA TYR A 83 -1.27 -9.74 5.96
C TYR A 83 -2.00 -11.06 6.16
N GLU A 84 -3.16 -10.99 6.83
CA GLU A 84 -4.06 -12.12 6.98
C GLU A 84 -5.51 -11.62 7.12
N PRO A 85 -6.39 -11.90 6.15
CA PRO A 85 -6.13 -12.56 4.86
C PRO A 85 -5.35 -11.68 3.89
N ALA A 86 -4.97 -12.25 2.73
CA ALA A 86 -4.37 -11.46 1.65
C ALA A 86 -5.34 -10.34 1.26
N PRO A 87 -4.88 -9.08 1.17
CA PRO A 87 -5.77 -7.95 0.92
C PRO A 87 -6.21 -7.87 -0.52
N THR A 88 -7.37 -7.23 -0.72
CA THR A 88 -7.86 -6.87 -2.04
C THR A 88 -7.52 -5.40 -2.31
N VAL A 89 -6.95 -5.15 -3.47
CA VAL A 89 -6.60 -3.79 -3.93
C VAL A 89 -7.74 -3.26 -4.77
N GLU A 90 -8.20 -2.03 -4.47
CA GLU A 90 -9.17 -1.33 -5.30
C GLU A 90 -8.62 0.01 -5.73
N HIS A 91 -9.05 0.45 -6.91
CA HIS A 91 -8.69 1.75 -7.46
C HIS A 91 -9.94 2.62 -7.57
N PHE A 92 -9.76 3.90 -7.30
CA PHE A 92 -10.84 4.89 -7.30
C PHE A 92 -10.43 6.10 -8.12
N GLU A 93 -11.39 6.71 -8.77
CA GLU A 93 -11.19 7.99 -9.45
C GLU A 93 -12.14 9.03 -8.86
N PRO A 94 -11.80 10.32 -8.93
CA PRO A 94 -12.69 11.36 -8.40
C PRO A 94 -14.06 11.34 -9.10
N PHE A 95 -15.11 11.55 -8.32
CA PHE A 95 -16.46 11.70 -8.83
C PHE A 95 -16.85 13.18 -8.74
N ALA A 96 -17.34 13.75 -9.84
CA ALA A 96 -17.79 15.13 -9.88
C ALA A 96 -19.14 15.27 -9.17
N LEU A 97 -19.13 16.01 -8.05
CA LEU A 97 -20.32 16.23 -7.23
C LEU A 97 -21.17 17.40 -7.75
#